data_4280cb2a7683c50ea4bf8323e1d1b94c
#
_entry.id   4280cb2a7683c50ea4bf8323e1d1b94c
#
_cell.length_a   1.000
_cell.length_b   1.000
_cell.length_c   1.000
_cell.angle_alpha   90.00
_cell.angle_beta   90.00
_cell.angle_gamma   90.00
#
_symmetry.space_group_name_H-M   'P 1'
#
loop_
_entity.id
_entity.type
_entity.pdbx_description
1 polymer ?
#
loop_
_entity_poly.entity_id
_entity_poly.type
_entity_poly.pdbx_seq_one_letter_code
_entity_poly.pdbx_strand_id
1 'polypeptide(L)'
;MRITKFFKEFFSNSQSSGVLLVLCVTISLMIANSSAATGFQAILDKMIGPYSVSMWINDGLMAVFFLLVGLEIKRELLKGELSNFKNASLPIFAAIGGMIVPAIIFTIFNHGTEYSNGWAISMATDIAFSLAIVAMLGKSVPSAIKVFLAALAIVDDLGAIIVIAIFYTDEIHWNYLAFSGLVIVLLAALNYFKVKKHIFYLIPGVFLWYFMHHSGIHATIAGVILAFTIPANSENESEPSPLEKLEHFLHIPVSFAIMPIFALANTNITFKAGMVDGLFSSFGYGIVFGLILGKLIGINLFSFIAIKLKISSLPDRSRWIHMAGAGLLAGIGFTMSIFIALLSYKDSQELQDSAKFAILTASILAGSLGYLLLKNAAKNDNSI
;
A
#
# COMPACT_ATOMS: atom_id res chain seq x y z
N MET A 1 23.08 -5.59 -27.08
CA MET A 1 22.50 -6.88 -26.66
C MET A 1 22.66 -7.22 -25.16
N ARG A 2 23.80 -6.95 -24.48
CA ARG A 2 23.97 -7.15 -23.01
C ARG A 2 23.16 -6.15 -22.17
N ILE A 3 23.12 -4.89 -22.57
CA ILE A 3 22.41 -3.81 -21.86
C ILE A 3 20.90 -4.08 -21.83
N THR A 4 20.31 -4.51 -22.95
CA THR A 4 18.88 -4.82 -23.04
C THR A 4 18.48 -6.04 -22.19
N LYS A 5 19.37 -7.04 -22.05
CA LYS A 5 19.12 -8.20 -21.19
C LYS A 5 19.17 -7.82 -19.71
N PHE A 6 20.16 -7.02 -19.30
CA PHE A 6 20.28 -6.49 -17.95
C PHE A 6 19.05 -5.66 -17.54
N PHE A 7 18.61 -4.71 -18.41
CA PHE A 7 17.39 -3.94 -18.14
C PHE A 7 16.16 -4.83 -18.03
N LYS A 8 16.00 -5.83 -18.91
CA LYS A 8 14.86 -6.74 -18.86
C LYS A 8 14.85 -7.59 -17.57
N GLU A 9 16.01 -8.07 -17.13
CA GLU A 9 16.17 -8.81 -15.87
C GLU A 9 15.92 -7.89 -14.66
N PHE A 10 16.39 -6.63 -14.71
CA PHE A 10 16.18 -5.64 -13.65
C PHE A 10 14.69 -5.32 -13.47
N PHE A 11 13.97 -5.04 -14.53
CA PHE A 11 12.54 -4.71 -14.48
C PHE A 11 11.61 -5.93 -14.24
N SER A 12 12.10 -7.13 -14.40
CA SER A 12 11.35 -8.36 -14.09
C SER A 12 11.52 -8.85 -12.64
N ASN A 13 12.42 -8.24 -11.87
CA ASN A 13 12.76 -8.70 -10.52
C ASN A 13 12.15 -7.77 -9.45
N SER A 14 11.23 -8.30 -8.64
CA SER A 14 10.61 -7.57 -7.53
C SER A 14 11.62 -7.04 -6.50
N GLN A 15 12.81 -7.63 -6.39
CA GLN A 15 13.88 -7.13 -5.52
C GLN A 15 14.42 -5.79 -6.02
N SER A 16 14.47 -5.58 -7.34
CA SER A 16 15.01 -4.36 -7.93
C SER A 16 14.15 -3.13 -7.63
N SER A 17 12.82 -3.28 -7.58
CA SER A 17 11.91 -2.19 -7.20
C SER A 17 12.10 -1.78 -5.74
N GLY A 18 12.26 -2.76 -4.83
CA GLY A 18 12.56 -2.48 -3.43
C GLY A 18 13.89 -1.76 -3.23
N VAL A 19 14.95 -2.16 -3.94
CA VAL A 19 16.26 -1.47 -3.90
C VAL A 19 16.13 -0.03 -4.43
N LEU A 20 15.39 0.19 -5.51
CA LEU A 20 15.16 1.52 -6.05
C LEU A 20 14.40 2.41 -5.07
N LEU A 21 13.41 1.87 -4.37
CA LEU A 21 12.69 2.60 -3.31
C LEU A 21 13.62 3.02 -2.18
N VAL A 22 14.47 2.11 -1.67
CA VAL A 22 15.48 2.46 -0.64
C VAL A 22 16.43 3.56 -1.11
N LEU A 23 16.88 3.50 -2.37
CA LEU A 23 17.73 4.53 -2.95
C LEU A 23 17.01 5.89 -3.00
N CYS A 24 15.75 5.92 -3.45
CA CYS A 24 14.96 7.16 -3.50
C CYS A 24 14.75 7.76 -2.11
N VAL A 25 14.46 6.93 -1.09
CA VAL A 25 14.37 7.38 0.30
C VAL A 25 15.68 7.97 0.79
N THR A 26 16.79 7.27 0.56
CA THR A 26 18.12 7.73 0.98
C THR A 26 18.46 9.06 0.31
N ILE A 27 18.22 9.19 -0.99
CA ILE A 27 18.43 10.45 -1.74
C ILE A 27 17.52 11.55 -1.17
N SER A 28 16.25 11.28 -0.93
CA SER A 28 15.32 12.25 -0.35
C SER A 28 15.79 12.77 1.01
N LEU A 29 16.19 11.88 1.91
CA LEU A 29 16.74 12.25 3.23
C LEU A 29 18.04 13.04 3.11
N MET A 30 18.93 12.69 2.18
CA MET A 30 20.16 13.45 1.92
C MET A 30 19.85 14.85 1.42
N ILE A 31 18.92 15.01 0.48
CA ILE A 31 18.49 16.31 -0.04
C ILE A 31 17.88 17.15 1.07
N ALA A 32 16.97 16.60 1.87
CA ALA A 32 16.27 17.28 2.93
C ALA A 32 17.21 17.83 4.03
N ASN A 33 18.36 17.17 4.22
CA ASN A 33 19.35 17.54 5.25
C ASN A 33 20.63 18.19 4.64
N SER A 34 20.51 18.77 3.45
CA SER A 34 21.57 19.47 2.75
C SER A 34 21.15 20.89 2.39
N SER A 35 22.07 21.67 1.81
CA SER A 35 21.78 23.01 1.26
C SER A 35 20.79 22.98 0.07
N ALA A 36 20.53 21.82 -0.51
CA ALA A 36 19.58 21.65 -1.62
C ALA A 36 18.11 21.54 -1.14
N ALA A 37 17.83 21.45 0.16
CA ALA A 37 16.49 21.25 0.72
C ALA A 37 15.48 22.31 0.24
N THR A 38 15.85 23.57 0.30
CA THR A 38 14.99 24.69 -0.13
C THR A 38 14.69 24.66 -1.62
N GLY A 39 15.69 24.31 -2.45
CA GLY A 39 15.51 24.16 -3.90
C GLY A 39 14.60 22.97 -4.25
N PHE A 40 14.75 21.87 -3.54
CA PHE A 40 13.89 20.69 -3.74
C PHE A 40 12.44 20.97 -3.32
N GLN A 41 12.24 21.63 -2.17
CA GLN A 41 10.90 22.03 -1.75
C GLN A 41 10.25 22.99 -2.76
N ALA A 42 10.99 23.95 -3.28
CA ALA A 42 10.50 24.86 -4.32
C ALA A 42 10.06 24.14 -5.60
N ILE A 43 10.69 22.99 -5.94
CA ILE A 43 10.25 22.14 -7.06
C ILE A 43 8.92 21.47 -6.71
N LEU A 44 8.76 20.94 -5.51
CA LEU A 44 7.52 20.28 -5.06
C LEU A 44 6.34 21.25 -4.98
N ASP A 45 6.60 22.49 -4.59
CA ASP A 45 5.59 23.54 -4.46
C ASP A 45 5.26 24.23 -5.78
N LYS A 46 6.09 24.00 -6.84
CA LYS A 46 5.89 24.61 -8.16
C LYS A 46 4.54 24.22 -8.74
N MET A 47 3.76 25.21 -9.16
CA MET A 47 2.48 24.99 -9.83
C MET A 47 2.68 24.51 -11.26
N ILE A 48 2.00 23.42 -11.63
CA ILE A 48 1.86 22.90 -12.99
C ILE A 48 0.37 22.85 -13.30
N GLY A 49 -0.10 23.80 -14.08
CA GLY A 49 -1.54 24.00 -14.28
C GLY A 49 -2.22 24.42 -12.97
N PRO A 50 -3.33 23.78 -12.58
CA PRO A 50 -4.08 24.16 -11.37
C PRO A 50 -3.47 23.62 -10.07
N TYR A 51 -2.49 22.72 -10.13
CA TYR A 51 -1.99 21.98 -8.97
C TYR A 51 -0.47 22.05 -8.83
N SER A 52 0.02 21.91 -7.59
CA SER A 52 1.45 21.78 -7.31
C SER A 52 1.99 20.42 -7.77
N VAL A 53 3.31 20.34 -7.99
CA VAL A 53 4.00 19.06 -8.27
C VAL A 53 3.72 18.04 -7.19
N SER A 54 3.78 18.45 -5.93
CA SER A 54 3.45 17.61 -4.78
C SER A 54 2.05 17.01 -4.89
N MET A 55 1.06 17.82 -5.29
CA MET A 55 -0.32 17.36 -5.44
C MET A 55 -0.48 16.40 -6.63
N TRP A 56 0.20 16.66 -7.76
CA TRP A 56 0.22 15.72 -8.88
C TRP A 56 0.82 14.36 -8.48
N ILE A 57 1.83 14.36 -7.61
CA ILE A 57 2.43 13.13 -7.10
C ILE A 57 1.47 12.42 -6.15
N ASN A 58 0.90 13.14 -5.16
CA ASN A 58 0.13 12.53 -4.08
C ASN A 58 -1.28 12.11 -4.49
N ASP A 59 -1.91 12.83 -5.43
CA ASP A 59 -3.26 12.53 -5.88
C ASP A 59 -3.26 11.92 -7.29
N GLY A 60 -2.50 12.50 -8.23
CA GLY A 60 -2.48 12.05 -9.62
C GLY A 60 -1.77 10.71 -9.80
N LEU A 61 -0.49 10.63 -9.41
CA LEU A 61 0.27 9.37 -9.54
C LEU A 61 -0.28 8.28 -8.61
N MET A 62 -0.72 8.64 -7.40
CA MET A 62 -1.34 7.66 -6.50
C MET A 62 -2.69 7.16 -7.00
N ALA A 63 -3.46 7.93 -7.78
CA ALA A 63 -4.65 7.40 -8.44
C ALA A 63 -4.31 6.29 -9.45
N VAL A 64 -3.16 6.41 -10.16
CA VAL A 64 -2.67 5.34 -11.05
C VAL A 64 -2.19 4.12 -10.24
N PHE A 65 -1.52 4.34 -9.11
CA PHE A 65 -1.18 3.26 -8.18
C PHE A 65 -2.45 2.52 -7.71
N PHE A 66 -3.45 3.25 -7.23
CA PHE A 66 -4.71 2.65 -6.77
C PHE A 66 -5.55 2.04 -7.92
N LEU A 67 -5.35 2.49 -9.17
CA LEU A 67 -5.89 1.79 -10.34
C LEU A 67 -5.25 0.40 -10.45
N LEU A 68 -3.92 0.28 -10.35
CA LEU A 68 -3.25 -1.03 -10.37
C LEU A 68 -3.72 -1.92 -9.22
N VAL A 69 -3.72 -1.41 -7.98
CA VAL A 69 -4.21 -2.15 -6.80
C VAL A 69 -5.65 -2.63 -7.00
N GLY A 70 -6.52 -1.76 -7.52
CA GLY A 70 -7.92 -2.13 -7.82
C GLY A 70 -8.05 -3.24 -8.89
N LEU A 71 -7.17 -3.24 -9.91
CA LEU A 71 -7.11 -4.31 -10.92
C LEU A 71 -6.65 -5.63 -10.28
N GLU A 72 -5.62 -5.59 -9.44
CA GLU A 72 -5.12 -6.75 -8.69
C GLU A 72 -6.19 -7.31 -7.76
N ILE A 73 -6.85 -6.46 -6.96
CA ILE A 73 -7.97 -6.86 -6.08
C ILE A 73 -9.06 -7.56 -6.92
N LYS A 74 -9.48 -6.95 -8.02
CA LYS A 74 -10.54 -7.51 -8.87
C LYS A 74 -10.12 -8.85 -9.49
N ARG A 75 -8.88 -8.99 -9.94
CA ARG A 75 -8.35 -10.25 -10.47
C ARG A 75 -8.35 -11.33 -9.39
N GLU A 76 -7.83 -11.03 -8.21
CA GLU A 76 -7.77 -11.98 -7.09
C GLU A 76 -9.16 -12.44 -6.64
N LEU A 77 -10.15 -11.54 -6.61
CA LEU A 77 -11.53 -11.87 -6.26
C LEU A 77 -12.21 -12.77 -7.31
N LEU A 78 -11.86 -12.62 -8.60
CA LEU A 78 -12.51 -13.35 -9.68
C LEU A 78 -11.81 -14.67 -10.04
N LYS A 79 -10.47 -14.69 -10.02
CA LYS A 79 -9.65 -15.80 -10.56
C LYS A 79 -8.52 -16.23 -9.64
N GLY A 80 -8.16 -15.45 -8.61
CA GLY A 80 -7.01 -15.68 -7.74
C GLY A 80 -7.36 -16.42 -6.45
N GLU A 81 -6.48 -16.30 -5.46
CA GLU A 81 -6.61 -16.94 -4.14
C GLU A 81 -7.85 -16.48 -3.37
N LEU A 82 -8.33 -15.25 -3.62
CA LEU A 82 -9.51 -14.71 -2.98
C LEU A 82 -10.82 -15.16 -3.64
N SER A 83 -10.77 -15.85 -4.77
CA SER A 83 -11.96 -16.36 -5.48
C SER A 83 -12.63 -17.55 -4.79
N ASN A 84 -11.88 -18.29 -3.97
CA ASN A 84 -12.39 -19.43 -3.21
C ASN A 84 -12.37 -19.09 -1.72
N PHE A 85 -13.53 -19.15 -1.07
CA PHE A 85 -13.69 -18.81 0.35
C PHE A 85 -12.73 -19.58 1.27
N LYS A 86 -12.43 -20.83 0.98
CA LYS A 86 -11.53 -21.65 1.79
C LYS A 86 -10.09 -21.10 1.77
N ASN A 87 -9.60 -20.63 0.62
CA ASN A 87 -8.27 -20.04 0.48
C ASN A 87 -8.25 -18.60 0.98
N ALA A 88 -9.31 -17.84 0.68
CA ALA A 88 -9.45 -16.43 1.04
C ALA A 88 -9.63 -16.20 2.55
N SER A 89 -10.21 -17.16 3.26
CA SER A 89 -10.60 -16.97 4.66
C SER A 89 -9.41 -16.62 5.55
N LEU A 90 -8.26 -17.29 5.43
CA LEU A 90 -7.10 -16.99 6.27
C LEU A 90 -6.55 -15.58 6.03
N PRO A 91 -6.24 -15.15 4.79
CA PRO A 91 -5.82 -13.78 4.51
C PRO A 91 -6.83 -12.72 4.96
N ILE A 92 -8.13 -12.96 4.79
CA ILE A 92 -9.19 -12.02 5.20
C ILE A 92 -9.20 -11.85 6.72
N PHE A 93 -9.26 -12.94 7.49
CA PHE A 93 -9.23 -12.86 8.97
C PHE A 93 -7.93 -12.21 9.45
N ALA A 94 -6.80 -12.58 8.86
CA ALA A 94 -5.50 -12.00 9.17
C ALA A 94 -5.45 -10.49 8.89
N ALA A 95 -5.98 -10.03 7.76
CA ALA A 95 -6.05 -8.62 7.41
C ALA A 95 -6.96 -7.84 8.39
N ILE A 96 -8.14 -8.38 8.72
CA ILE A 96 -9.02 -7.77 9.73
C ILE A 96 -8.27 -7.57 11.05
N GLY A 97 -7.55 -8.59 11.52
CA GLY A 97 -6.72 -8.48 12.72
C GLY A 97 -5.56 -7.49 12.56
N GLY A 98 -4.91 -7.52 11.39
CA GLY A 98 -3.81 -6.62 11.00
C GLY A 98 -4.23 -5.16 10.82
N MET A 99 -5.52 -4.87 10.69
CA MET A 99 -6.08 -3.51 10.69
C MET A 99 -6.58 -3.08 12.07
N ILE A 100 -7.39 -3.92 12.72
CA ILE A 100 -8.07 -3.57 13.98
C ILE A 100 -7.06 -3.43 15.13
N VAL A 101 -6.14 -4.38 15.29
CA VAL A 101 -5.23 -4.36 16.46
C VAL A 101 -4.25 -3.19 16.42
N PRO A 102 -3.60 -2.86 15.28
CA PRO A 102 -2.78 -1.64 15.18
C PRO A 102 -3.57 -0.36 15.47
N ALA A 103 -4.80 -0.25 14.93
CA ALA A 103 -5.67 0.90 15.16
C ALA A 103 -6.03 1.05 16.66
N ILE A 104 -6.33 -0.05 17.34
CA ILE A 104 -6.59 -0.06 18.80
C ILE A 104 -5.34 0.36 19.57
N ILE A 105 -4.15 -0.17 19.23
CA ILE A 105 -2.91 0.20 19.89
C ILE A 105 -2.65 1.70 19.71
N PHE A 106 -2.75 2.22 18.48
CA PHE A 106 -2.59 3.65 18.25
C PHE A 106 -3.57 4.49 19.07
N THR A 107 -4.83 4.09 19.10
CA THR A 107 -5.88 4.80 19.83
C THR A 107 -5.64 4.77 21.33
N ILE A 108 -5.16 3.66 21.91
CA ILE A 108 -4.83 3.58 23.36
C ILE A 108 -3.79 4.65 23.76
N PHE A 109 -2.77 4.88 22.91
CA PHE A 109 -1.76 5.88 23.19
C PHE A 109 -2.21 7.32 22.91
N ASN A 110 -3.16 7.52 21.98
CA ASN A 110 -3.45 8.84 21.42
C ASN A 110 -4.92 9.27 21.55
N HIS A 111 -5.72 8.55 22.36
CA HIS A 111 -7.13 8.92 22.60
C HIS A 111 -7.25 10.29 23.25
N GLY A 112 -8.06 11.16 22.64
CA GLY A 112 -8.29 12.52 23.17
C GLY A 112 -7.14 13.50 22.96
N THR A 113 -6.11 13.13 22.22
CA THR A 113 -5.02 14.02 21.81
C THR A 113 -5.25 14.59 20.41
N GLU A 114 -4.46 15.59 20.01
CA GLU A 114 -4.42 16.12 18.64
C GLU A 114 -3.98 15.08 17.60
N TYR A 115 -3.38 13.99 18.03
CA TYR A 115 -2.87 12.90 17.18
C TYR A 115 -3.94 11.88 16.82
N SER A 116 -5.14 11.95 17.40
CA SER A 116 -6.19 10.92 17.30
C SER A 116 -6.57 10.56 15.87
N ASN A 117 -6.49 11.50 14.93
CA ASN A 117 -6.82 11.27 13.51
C ASN A 117 -5.87 10.31 12.79
N GLY A 118 -4.69 10.04 13.35
CA GLY A 118 -3.69 9.15 12.76
C GLY A 118 -3.88 7.66 13.00
N TRP A 119 -5.00 7.23 13.57
CA TRP A 119 -5.23 5.82 13.95
C TRP A 119 -5.08 4.82 12.81
N ALA A 120 -5.36 5.24 11.58
CA ALA A 120 -5.24 4.38 10.40
C ALA A 120 -3.79 4.27 9.87
N ILE A 121 -2.85 5.12 10.29
CA ILE A 121 -1.45 5.10 9.83
C ILE A 121 -0.81 3.73 10.05
N SER A 122 -1.08 3.11 11.18
CA SER A 122 -0.49 1.83 11.57
C SER A 122 -1.18 0.61 10.95
N MET A 123 -2.29 0.79 10.22
CA MET A 123 -3.02 -0.32 9.58
C MET A 123 -2.35 -0.77 8.28
N ALA A 124 -1.77 0.16 7.52
CA ALA A 124 -1.32 -0.10 6.16
C ALA A 124 -0.06 -0.96 6.10
N THR A 125 0.04 -1.76 5.03
CA THR A 125 1.22 -2.57 4.69
C THR A 125 1.75 -2.14 3.34
N ASP A 126 3.06 -1.93 3.22
CA ASP A 126 3.73 -1.75 1.92
C ASP A 126 4.03 -3.12 1.32
N ILE A 127 3.17 -3.55 0.38
CA ILE A 127 3.27 -4.86 -0.28
C ILE A 127 4.57 -5.00 -1.06
N ALA A 128 5.02 -3.94 -1.75
CA ALA A 128 6.21 -3.98 -2.59
C ALA A 128 7.47 -4.25 -1.75
N PHE A 129 7.58 -3.55 -0.62
CA PHE A 129 8.70 -3.72 0.31
C PHE A 129 8.67 -5.08 1.03
N SER A 130 7.51 -5.47 1.52
CA SER A 130 7.33 -6.74 2.25
C SER A 130 7.65 -7.93 1.36
N LEU A 131 7.17 -7.96 0.12
CA LEU A 131 7.46 -9.02 -0.84
C LEU A 131 8.92 -8.99 -1.31
N ALA A 132 9.54 -7.81 -1.46
CA ALA A 132 10.96 -7.71 -1.81
C ALA A 132 11.84 -8.39 -0.74
N ILE A 133 11.57 -8.17 0.55
CA ILE A 133 12.31 -8.81 1.65
C ILE A 133 12.11 -10.33 1.65
N VAL A 134 10.87 -10.80 1.45
CA VAL A 134 10.60 -12.24 1.34
C VAL A 134 11.31 -12.85 0.13
N ALA A 135 11.35 -12.11 -1.00
CA ALA A 135 12.05 -12.56 -2.20
C ALA A 135 13.57 -12.69 -1.97
N MET A 136 14.18 -11.84 -1.12
CA MET A 136 15.61 -11.95 -0.72
C MET A 136 15.90 -13.25 0.07
N LEU A 137 14.93 -13.78 0.81
CA LEU A 137 15.05 -15.06 1.52
C LEU A 137 14.96 -16.28 0.57
N GLY A 138 14.55 -16.07 -0.66
CA GLY A 138 14.55 -17.07 -1.73
C GLY A 138 13.74 -18.32 -1.39
N LYS A 139 14.37 -19.50 -1.47
CA LYS A 139 13.74 -20.80 -1.20
C LYS A 139 13.64 -21.13 0.30
N SER A 140 14.21 -20.30 1.16
CA SER A 140 14.21 -20.51 2.61
C SER A 140 12.83 -20.30 3.25
N VAL A 141 11.91 -19.63 2.57
CA VAL A 141 10.54 -19.40 3.04
C VAL A 141 9.58 -20.21 2.18
N PRO A 142 8.64 -20.97 2.77
CA PRO A 142 7.61 -21.68 2.02
C PRO A 142 6.87 -20.77 1.04
N SER A 143 6.65 -21.25 -0.19
CA SER A 143 5.93 -20.46 -1.22
C SER A 143 4.52 -20.06 -0.77
N ALA A 144 3.87 -20.91 0.01
CA ALA A 144 2.55 -20.64 0.56
C ALA A 144 2.51 -19.41 1.50
N ILE A 145 3.62 -19.11 2.22
CA ILE A 145 3.74 -17.88 3.02
C ILE A 145 3.87 -16.63 2.13
N LYS A 146 4.54 -16.74 0.97
CA LYS A 146 4.61 -15.63 0.01
C LYS A 146 3.25 -15.30 -0.57
N VAL A 147 2.50 -16.35 -0.95
CA VAL A 147 1.12 -16.22 -1.46
C VAL A 147 0.21 -15.65 -0.37
N PHE A 148 0.31 -16.16 0.86
CA PHE A 148 -0.45 -15.64 2.00
C PHE A 148 -0.16 -14.15 2.24
N LEU A 149 1.12 -13.75 2.25
CA LEU A 149 1.50 -12.35 2.48
C LEU A 149 1.00 -11.43 1.35
N ALA A 150 1.05 -11.89 0.11
CA ALA A 150 0.50 -11.15 -1.03
C ALA A 150 -1.02 -10.99 -0.92
N ALA A 151 -1.76 -12.08 -0.65
CA ALA A 151 -3.19 -12.04 -0.48
C ALA A 151 -3.62 -11.19 0.75
N LEU A 152 -2.86 -11.28 1.85
CA LEU A 152 -3.05 -10.46 3.05
C LEU A 152 -2.94 -8.97 2.70
N ALA A 153 -1.88 -8.57 2.00
CA ALA A 153 -1.64 -7.17 1.68
C ALA A 153 -2.69 -6.62 0.69
N ILE A 154 -3.18 -7.42 -0.25
CA ILE A 154 -4.28 -7.05 -1.15
C ILE A 154 -5.56 -6.76 -0.35
N VAL A 155 -5.88 -7.58 0.66
CA VAL A 155 -7.04 -7.35 1.53
C VAL A 155 -6.82 -6.15 2.46
N ASP A 156 -5.60 -5.96 2.97
CA ASP A 156 -5.18 -4.79 3.73
C ASP A 156 -5.37 -3.48 2.93
N ASP A 157 -4.93 -3.47 1.67
CA ASP A 157 -5.09 -2.31 0.78
C ASP A 157 -6.56 -2.00 0.50
N LEU A 158 -7.39 -3.04 0.28
CA LEU A 158 -8.84 -2.86 0.15
C LEU A 158 -9.44 -2.23 1.42
N GLY A 159 -9.02 -2.71 2.59
CA GLY A 159 -9.42 -2.15 3.87
C GLY A 159 -8.98 -0.69 4.06
N ALA A 160 -7.73 -0.38 3.69
CA ALA A 160 -7.21 0.98 3.73
C ALA A 160 -7.99 1.93 2.80
N ILE A 161 -8.33 1.49 1.59
CA ILE A 161 -9.15 2.26 0.64
C ILE A 161 -10.53 2.58 1.24
N ILE A 162 -11.20 1.59 1.86
CA ILE A 162 -12.49 1.78 2.51
C ILE A 162 -12.38 2.77 3.68
N VAL A 163 -11.34 2.64 4.50
CA VAL A 163 -11.08 3.55 5.63
C VAL A 163 -10.82 4.96 5.13
N ILE A 164 -10.02 5.15 4.09
CA ILE A 164 -9.76 6.46 3.49
C ILE A 164 -11.07 7.06 2.98
N ALA A 165 -11.89 6.28 2.29
CA ALA A 165 -13.15 6.74 1.72
C ALA A 165 -14.17 7.21 2.77
N ILE A 166 -14.19 6.58 3.96
CA ILE A 166 -15.19 6.86 5.00
C ILE A 166 -14.70 7.92 5.99
N PHE A 167 -13.43 7.84 6.42
CA PHE A 167 -12.91 8.61 7.55
C PHE A 167 -12.06 9.83 7.17
N TYR A 168 -11.54 9.88 5.93
CA TYR A 168 -10.67 10.96 5.44
C TYR A 168 -11.32 11.78 4.32
N THR A 169 -12.65 11.75 4.22
CA THR A 169 -13.45 12.58 3.32
C THR A 169 -13.64 13.95 3.95
N ASP A 170 -13.41 15.01 3.15
CA ASP A 170 -13.65 16.39 3.53
C ASP A 170 -15.15 16.77 3.34
N GLU A 171 -15.48 18.05 3.31
CA GLU A 171 -16.84 18.51 3.03
C GLU A 171 -17.31 18.06 1.63
N ILE A 172 -18.49 17.45 1.58
CA ILE A 172 -19.01 16.87 0.33
C ILE A 172 -19.65 17.93 -0.55
N HIS A 173 -19.11 18.10 -1.75
CA HIS A 173 -19.70 18.93 -2.80
C HIS A 173 -20.58 18.08 -3.73
N TRP A 174 -21.88 18.07 -3.47
CA TRP A 174 -22.87 17.21 -4.13
C TRP A 174 -22.89 17.33 -5.67
N ASN A 175 -22.63 18.51 -6.22
CA ASN A 175 -22.59 18.71 -7.67
C ASN A 175 -21.48 17.89 -8.32
N TYR A 176 -20.27 17.94 -7.78
CA TYR A 176 -19.13 17.16 -8.29
C TYR A 176 -19.32 15.66 -8.05
N LEU A 177 -19.92 15.28 -6.93
CA LEU A 177 -20.26 13.88 -6.65
C LEU A 177 -21.29 13.36 -7.66
N ALA A 178 -22.29 14.17 -8.05
CA ALA A 178 -23.25 13.79 -9.09
C ALA A 178 -22.58 13.61 -10.45
N PHE A 179 -21.63 14.49 -10.84
CA PHE A 179 -20.85 14.31 -12.06
C PHE A 179 -19.97 13.05 -12.00
N SER A 180 -19.37 12.75 -10.87
CA SER A 180 -18.65 11.48 -10.64
C SER A 180 -19.57 10.28 -10.86
N GLY A 181 -20.78 10.32 -10.31
CA GLY A 181 -21.80 9.29 -10.50
C GLY A 181 -22.18 9.09 -11.98
N LEU A 182 -22.34 10.17 -12.76
CA LEU A 182 -22.61 10.08 -14.20
C LEU A 182 -21.46 9.39 -14.95
N VAL A 183 -20.20 9.72 -14.60
CA VAL A 183 -19.03 9.06 -15.22
C VAL A 183 -18.98 7.58 -14.82
N ILE A 184 -19.30 7.23 -13.58
CA ILE A 184 -19.35 5.83 -13.13
C ILE A 184 -20.42 5.06 -13.91
N VAL A 185 -21.60 5.64 -14.12
CA VAL A 185 -22.67 5.03 -14.95
C VAL A 185 -22.20 4.82 -16.39
N LEU A 186 -21.51 5.81 -16.98
CA LEU A 186 -20.91 5.68 -18.32
C LEU A 186 -19.91 4.51 -18.36
N LEU A 187 -18.99 4.45 -17.38
CA LEU A 187 -17.99 3.37 -17.31
C LEU A 187 -18.64 2.00 -17.12
N ALA A 188 -19.68 1.91 -16.30
CA ALA A 188 -20.47 0.68 -16.12
C ALA A 188 -21.19 0.27 -17.42
N ALA A 189 -21.74 1.22 -18.15
CA ALA A 189 -22.34 0.97 -19.46
C ALA A 189 -21.31 0.45 -20.48
N LEU A 190 -20.11 1.03 -20.54
CA LEU A 190 -19.02 0.54 -21.38
C LEU A 190 -18.64 -0.91 -21.05
N ASN A 191 -18.60 -1.25 -19.74
CA ASN A 191 -18.37 -2.62 -19.29
C ASN A 191 -19.52 -3.54 -19.72
N TYR A 192 -20.77 -3.13 -19.53
CA TYR A 192 -21.95 -3.90 -19.93
C TYR A 192 -21.95 -4.21 -21.43
N PHE A 193 -21.60 -3.20 -22.26
CA PHE A 193 -21.43 -3.38 -23.72
C PHE A 193 -20.13 -4.09 -24.11
N LYS A 194 -19.35 -4.58 -23.15
CA LYS A 194 -18.11 -5.34 -23.35
C LYS A 194 -17.07 -4.61 -24.20
N VAL A 195 -16.97 -3.28 -24.06
CA VAL A 195 -15.94 -2.48 -24.74
C VAL A 195 -14.57 -2.88 -24.21
N LYS A 196 -13.64 -3.31 -25.08
CA LYS A 196 -12.34 -3.89 -24.68
C LYS A 196 -11.18 -2.89 -24.71
N LYS A 197 -11.30 -1.80 -25.45
CA LYS A 197 -10.22 -0.82 -25.61
C LYS A 197 -10.09 0.03 -24.34
N HIS A 198 -8.93 -0.01 -23.70
CA HIS A 198 -8.64 0.71 -22.45
C HIS A 198 -8.86 2.22 -22.54
N ILE A 199 -8.62 2.84 -23.72
CA ILE A 199 -8.75 4.29 -23.91
C ILE A 199 -10.16 4.80 -23.56
N PHE A 200 -11.20 3.99 -23.81
CA PHE A 200 -12.59 4.34 -23.49
C PHE A 200 -12.88 4.32 -21.98
N TYR A 201 -12.02 3.70 -21.17
CA TYR A 201 -12.08 3.71 -19.71
C TYR A 201 -11.13 4.78 -19.13
N LEU A 202 -9.92 4.90 -19.68
CA LEU A 202 -8.90 5.79 -19.13
C LEU A 202 -9.27 7.27 -19.32
N ILE A 203 -9.84 7.66 -20.47
CA ILE A 203 -10.26 9.05 -20.69
C ILE A 203 -11.37 9.45 -19.72
N PRO A 204 -12.52 8.75 -19.59
CA PRO A 204 -13.49 9.05 -18.55
C PRO A 204 -12.93 8.91 -17.13
N GLY A 205 -11.95 8.02 -16.91
CA GLY A 205 -11.24 7.85 -15.65
C GLY A 205 -10.53 9.13 -15.17
N VAL A 206 -9.93 9.90 -16.09
CA VAL A 206 -9.34 11.22 -15.77
C VAL A 206 -10.42 12.20 -15.31
N PHE A 207 -11.59 12.22 -15.97
CA PHE A 207 -12.71 13.05 -15.54
C PHE A 207 -13.26 12.60 -14.18
N LEU A 208 -13.33 11.27 -13.96
CA LEU A 208 -13.73 10.72 -12.66
C LEU A 208 -12.80 11.20 -11.56
N TRP A 209 -11.47 11.11 -11.77
CA TRP A 209 -10.47 11.60 -10.84
C TRP A 209 -10.65 13.10 -10.56
N TYR A 210 -10.84 13.90 -11.59
CA TYR A 210 -11.06 15.36 -11.46
C TYR A 210 -12.31 15.69 -10.63
N PHE A 211 -13.44 15.04 -10.92
CA PHE A 211 -14.68 15.27 -10.20
C PHE A 211 -14.62 14.74 -8.76
N MET A 212 -13.99 13.58 -8.54
CA MET A 212 -13.78 13.06 -7.19
C MET A 212 -12.93 14.01 -6.36
N HIS A 213 -11.83 14.52 -6.92
CA HIS A 213 -10.97 15.50 -6.25
C HIS A 213 -11.74 16.74 -5.78
N HIS A 214 -12.69 17.25 -6.58
CA HIS A 214 -13.49 18.41 -6.23
C HIS A 214 -14.75 18.08 -5.42
N SER A 215 -15.06 16.81 -5.25
CA SER A 215 -16.24 16.37 -4.47
C SER A 215 -16.00 16.32 -2.97
N GLY A 216 -14.75 16.45 -2.51
CA GLY A 216 -14.34 16.25 -1.14
C GLY A 216 -13.98 14.80 -0.79
N ILE A 217 -14.29 13.86 -1.69
CA ILE A 217 -13.85 12.46 -1.56
C ILE A 217 -12.44 12.34 -2.15
N HIS A 218 -11.61 11.48 -1.52
CA HIS A 218 -10.22 11.31 -1.95
C HIS A 218 -10.12 10.92 -3.43
N ALA A 219 -9.37 11.70 -4.21
CA ALA A 219 -9.21 11.53 -5.65
C ALA A 219 -8.66 10.15 -6.05
N THR A 220 -7.84 9.55 -5.20
CA THR A 220 -7.22 8.24 -5.44
C THR A 220 -8.24 7.10 -5.53
N ILE A 221 -9.40 7.22 -4.89
CA ILE A 221 -10.50 6.25 -4.95
C ILE A 221 -11.04 6.13 -6.38
N ALA A 222 -10.94 7.18 -7.19
CA ALA A 222 -11.32 7.11 -8.60
C ALA A 222 -10.56 6.02 -9.36
N GLY A 223 -9.29 5.79 -9.04
CA GLY A 223 -8.48 4.70 -9.62
C GLY A 223 -9.08 3.34 -9.34
N VAL A 224 -9.49 3.09 -8.09
CA VAL A 224 -10.11 1.83 -7.67
C VAL A 224 -11.46 1.62 -8.35
N ILE A 225 -12.32 2.64 -8.34
CA ILE A 225 -13.63 2.57 -9.01
C ILE A 225 -13.44 2.27 -10.50
N LEU A 226 -12.51 2.96 -11.16
CA LEU A 226 -12.18 2.72 -12.56
C LEU A 226 -11.75 1.27 -12.80
N ALA A 227 -10.89 0.70 -11.95
CA ALA A 227 -10.44 -0.69 -12.04
C ALA A 227 -11.63 -1.67 -12.03
N PHE A 228 -12.59 -1.44 -11.13
CA PHE A 228 -13.78 -2.30 -11.03
C PHE A 228 -14.70 -2.21 -12.26
N THR A 229 -14.61 -1.15 -13.06
CA THR A 229 -15.39 -1.02 -14.30
C THR A 229 -14.73 -1.69 -15.50
N ILE A 230 -13.42 -1.99 -15.48
CA ILE A 230 -12.71 -2.61 -16.60
C ILE A 230 -13.09 -4.09 -16.77
N PRO A 231 -13.39 -4.60 -17.99
CA PRO A 231 -13.82 -5.99 -18.19
C PRO A 231 -12.75 -7.01 -17.80
N ALA A 232 -13.16 -8.04 -17.03
CA ALA A 232 -12.30 -9.13 -16.59
C ALA A 232 -12.43 -10.40 -17.48
N ASN A 233 -13.38 -10.41 -18.40
CA ASN A 233 -13.63 -11.56 -19.28
C ASN A 233 -12.85 -11.44 -20.59
N SER A 234 -12.21 -12.53 -21.01
CA SER A 234 -11.64 -12.69 -22.35
C SER A 234 -12.62 -13.42 -23.27
N GLU A 235 -12.52 -13.23 -24.57
CA GLU A 235 -13.29 -14.00 -25.55
C GLU A 235 -12.77 -15.43 -25.69
N ASN A 236 -11.45 -15.58 -25.57
CA ASN A 236 -10.77 -16.87 -25.60
C ASN A 236 -10.10 -17.08 -24.25
N GLU A 237 -10.28 -18.23 -23.62
CA GLU A 237 -9.65 -18.56 -22.34
C GLU A 237 -8.10 -18.50 -22.37
N SER A 238 -7.51 -18.62 -23.56
CA SER A 238 -6.06 -18.54 -23.78
C SER A 238 -5.52 -17.10 -23.90
N GLU A 239 -6.38 -16.08 -24.04
CA GLU A 239 -5.95 -14.70 -24.15
C GLU A 239 -6.16 -13.93 -22.84
N PRO A 240 -5.19 -13.07 -22.42
CA PRO A 240 -5.38 -12.25 -21.25
C PRO A 240 -6.54 -11.25 -21.46
N SER A 241 -7.36 -11.09 -20.43
CA SER A 241 -8.49 -10.15 -20.42
C SER A 241 -8.01 -8.69 -20.50
N PRO A 242 -8.89 -7.72 -20.82
CA PRO A 242 -8.54 -6.30 -20.76
C PRO A 242 -8.00 -5.90 -19.39
N LEU A 243 -8.57 -6.42 -18.30
CA LEU A 243 -8.08 -6.21 -16.94
C LEU A 243 -6.61 -6.67 -16.80
N GLU A 244 -6.31 -7.92 -17.15
CA GLU A 244 -4.97 -8.51 -17.03
C GLU A 244 -3.93 -7.79 -17.93
N LYS A 245 -4.33 -7.36 -19.13
CA LYS A 245 -3.47 -6.57 -20.02
C LYS A 245 -3.09 -5.23 -19.41
N LEU A 246 -4.04 -4.53 -18.80
CA LEU A 246 -3.79 -3.23 -18.19
C LEU A 246 -2.99 -3.37 -16.89
N GLU A 247 -3.31 -4.36 -16.04
CA GLU A 247 -2.55 -4.69 -14.84
C GLU A 247 -1.07 -4.93 -15.17
N HIS A 248 -0.81 -5.81 -16.13
CA HIS A 248 0.56 -6.11 -16.56
C HIS A 248 1.29 -4.89 -17.13
N PHE A 249 0.60 -4.04 -17.89
CA PHE A 249 1.16 -2.80 -18.42
C PHE A 249 1.51 -1.81 -17.32
N LEU A 250 0.66 -1.65 -16.30
CA LEU A 250 0.84 -0.70 -15.20
C LEU A 250 1.88 -1.16 -14.17
N HIS A 251 2.13 -2.45 -14.03
CA HIS A 251 3.01 -2.99 -13.01
C HIS A 251 4.43 -2.38 -13.05
N ILE A 252 5.04 -2.25 -14.24
CA ILE A 252 6.38 -1.67 -14.38
C ILE A 252 6.39 -0.16 -14.09
N PRO A 253 5.53 0.67 -14.72
CA PRO A 253 5.49 2.10 -14.41
C PRO A 253 5.19 2.40 -12.95
N VAL A 254 4.30 1.65 -12.33
CA VAL A 254 3.96 1.86 -10.90
C VAL A 254 5.15 1.50 -10.03
N SER A 255 5.72 0.31 -10.18
CA SER A 255 6.81 -0.18 -9.31
C SER A 255 8.13 0.57 -9.49
N PHE A 256 8.44 1.04 -10.70
CA PHE A 256 9.75 1.61 -11.03
C PHE A 256 9.75 3.13 -11.30
N ALA A 257 8.59 3.77 -11.36
CA ALA A 257 8.49 5.21 -11.51
C ALA A 257 7.57 5.83 -10.45
N ILE A 258 6.30 5.44 -10.37
CA ILE A 258 5.32 6.10 -9.50
C ILE A 258 5.70 5.97 -8.03
N MET A 259 5.93 4.74 -7.55
CA MET A 259 6.29 4.51 -6.15
C MET A 259 7.64 5.14 -5.76
N PRO A 260 8.72 5.03 -6.57
CA PRO A 260 9.97 5.75 -6.33
C PRO A 260 9.82 7.28 -6.30
N ILE A 261 9.03 7.87 -7.20
CA ILE A 261 8.75 9.32 -7.22
C ILE A 261 7.97 9.72 -5.97
N PHE A 262 6.94 8.94 -5.59
CA PHE A 262 6.18 9.18 -4.37
C PHE A 262 7.08 9.10 -3.13
N ALA A 263 7.93 8.07 -3.02
CA ALA A 263 8.88 7.94 -1.93
C ALA A 263 9.86 9.11 -1.88
N LEU A 264 10.44 9.51 -3.02
CA LEU A 264 11.36 10.64 -3.12
C LEU A 264 10.72 11.96 -2.66
N ALA A 265 9.49 12.22 -3.05
CA ALA A 265 8.77 13.45 -2.72
C ALA A 265 8.33 13.50 -1.25
N ASN A 266 7.94 12.35 -0.68
CA ASN A 266 7.28 12.31 0.62
C ASN A 266 8.14 11.86 1.80
N THR A 267 9.37 11.39 1.56
CA THR A 267 10.34 11.13 2.62
C THR A 267 11.33 12.28 2.84
N ASN A 268 10.99 13.46 2.34
CA ASN A 268 11.74 14.71 2.51
C ASN A 268 11.60 15.21 3.96
N ILE A 269 12.35 14.58 4.88
CA ILE A 269 12.29 14.85 6.33
C ILE A 269 13.59 15.56 6.74
N THR A 270 13.45 16.77 7.26
CA THR A 270 14.57 17.49 7.88
C THR A 270 14.76 17.03 9.32
N PHE A 271 15.93 16.49 9.65
CA PHE A 271 16.23 16.06 11.01
C PHE A 271 16.37 17.26 11.93
N LYS A 272 15.48 17.34 12.92
CA LYS A 272 15.48 18.38 13.96
C LYS A 272 15.89 17.78 15.30
N ALA A 273 16.48 18.61 16.17
CA ALA A 273 16.71 18.23 17.57
C ALA A 273 15.36 17.85 18.24
N GLY A 274 15.35 16.75 19.00
CA GLY A 274 14.12 16.23 19.63
C GLY A 274 13.29 15.28 18.77
N MET A 275 13.62 15.07 17.48
CA MET A 275 12.85 14.15 16.62
C MET A 275 12.97 12.69 17.07
N VAL A 276 14.14 12.31 17.64
CA VAL A 276 14.34 10.99 18.24
C VAL A 276 13.52 10.87 19.52
N ASP A 277 13.44 11.93 20.33
CA ASP A 277 12.61 11.95 21.55
C ASP A 277 11.12 11.81 21.20
N GLY A 278 10.72 12.33 20.04
CA GLY A 278 9.37 12.15 19.49
C GLY A 278 8.96 10.69 19.28
N LEU A 279 9.91 9.77 19.04
CA LEU A 279 9.62 8.33 18.97
C LEU A 279 9.16 7.77 20.32
N PHE A 280 9.57 8.38 21.41
CA PHE A 280 9.22 8.01 22.79
C PHE A 280 8.00 8.79 23.32
N SER A 281 7.36 9.59 22.49
CA SER A 281 6.07 10.22 22.78
C SER A 281 4.90 9.24 22.59
N SER A 282 3.72 9.61 23.07
CA SER A 282 2.49 8.82 22.82
C SER A 282 2.24 8.64 21.33
N PHE A 283 2.53 9.67 20.53
CA PHE A 283 2.42 9.63 19.07
C PHE A 283 3.36 8.61 18.43
N GLY A 284 4.65 8.67 18.78
CA GLY A 284 5.65 7.74 18.31
C GLY A 284 5.34 6.29 18.71
N TYR A 285 4.98 6.08 19.99
CA TYR A 285 4.57 4.74 20.47
C TYR A 285 3.36 4.20 19.73
N GLY A 286 2.35 5.02 19.47
CA GLY A 286 1.16 4.62 18.71
C GLY A 286 1.50 4.09 17.33
N ILE A 287 2.41 4.76 16.60
CA ILE A 287 2.83 4.34 15.26
C ILE A 287 3.75 3.12 15.33
N VAL A 288 4.81 3.18 16.12
CA VAL A 288 5.86 2.14 16.15
C VAL A 288 5.29 0.81 16.70
N PHE A 289 4.59 0.85 17.82
CA PHE A 289 3.98 -0.37 18.38
C PHE A 289 2.78 -0.83 17.56
N GLY A 290 2.01 0.08 16.97
CA GLY A 290 0.94 -0.27 16.04
C GLY A 290 1.46 -1.07 14.85
N LEU A 291 2.50 -0.58 14.15
CA LEU A 291 3.10 -1.25 13.00
C LEU A 291 3.82 -2.55 13.38
N ILE A 292 4.59 -2.59 14.46
CA ILE A 292 5.39 -3.78 14.79
C ILE A 292 4.56 -4.79 15.57
N LEU A 293 4.08 -4.40 16.76
CA LEU A 293 3.36 -5.31 17.65
C LEU A 293 1.90 -5.51 17.20
N GLY A 294 1.26 -4.45 16.73
CA GLY A 294 -0.11 -4.50 16.27
C GLY A 294 -0.29 -5.45 15.09
N LYS A 295 0.54 -5.33 14.07
CA LYS A 295 0.53 -6.23 12.90
C LYS A 295 0.90 -7.66 13.31
N LEU A 296 1.98 -7.84 14.08
CA LEU A 296 2.39 -9.15 14.57
C LEU A 296 1.27 -9.85 15.33
N ILE A 297 0.70 -9.17 16.34
CA ILE A 297 -0.33 -9.75 17.21
C ILE A 297 -1.64 -9.90 16.43
N GLY A 298 -2.09 -8.88 15.72
CA GLY A 298 -3.37 -8.87 15.04
C GLY A 298 -3.47 -9.97 13.98
N ILE A 299 -2.48 -10.06 13.10
CA ILE A 299 -2.44 -11.06 12.04
C ILE A 299 -2.43 -12.48 12.65
N ASN A 300 -1.57 -12.72 13.63
CA ASN A 300 -1.44 -14.06 14.21
C ASN A 300 -2.65 -14.44 15.06
N LEU A 301 -3.18 -13.53 15.87
CA LEU A 301 -4.35 -13.79 16.74
C LEU A 301 -5.59 -14.12 15.91
N PHE A 302 -5.90 -13.29 14.88
CA PHE A 302 -7.07 -13.54 14.06
C PHE A 302 -6.92 -14.77 13.17
N SER A 303 -5.70 -15.05 12.68
CA SER A 303 -5.40 -16.32 12.01
C SER A 303 -5.59 -17.52 12.95
N PHE A 304 -5.13 -17.41 14.19
CA PHE A 304 -5.32 -18.46 15.19
C PHE A 304 -6.81 -18.70 15.48
N ILE A 305 -7.60 -17.64 15.63
CA ILE A 305 -9.06 -17.73 15.85
C ILE A 305 -9.73 -18.42 14.65
N ALA A 306 -9.41 -18.01 13.41
CA ALA A 306 -9.97 -18.60 12.20
C ALA A 306 -9.67 -20.11 12.09
N ILE A 307 -8.42 -20.50 12.41
CA ILE A 307 -8.00 -21.91 12.39
C ILE A 307 -8.68 -22.70 13.51
N LYS A 308 -8.77 -22.14 14.73
CA LYS A 308 -9.43 -22.79 15.86
C LYS A 308 -10.93 -23.00 15.61
N LEU A 309 -11.57 -22.08 14.91
CA LEU A 309 -12.96 -22.19 14.46
C LEU A 309 -13.13 -23.11 13.25
N LYS A 310 -12.05 -23.72 12.74
CA LYS A 310 -12.05 -24.59 11.56
C LYS A 310 -12.54 -23.92 10.26
N ILE A 311 -12.47 -22.59 10.21
CA ILE A 311 -12.81 -21.79 9.01
C ILE A 311 -11.63 -21.84 8.01
N SER A 312 -10.41 -21.89 8.52
CA SER A 312 -9.17 -21.87 7.74
C SER A 312 -8.18 -22.91 8.22
N SER A 313 -7.06 -23.07 7.49
CA SER A 313 -5.90 -23.86 7.88
C SER A 313 -4.63 -23.06 7.70
N LEU A 314 -3.54 -23.44 8.36
CA LEU A 314 -2.22 -22.87 8.10
C LEU A 314 -1.83 -23.08 6.63
N PRO A 315 -1.08 -22.14 6.02
CA PRO A 315 -0.54 -22.30 4.68
C PRO A 315 0.35 -23.55 4.62
N ASP A 316 0.34 -24.24 3.48
CA ASP A 316 1.06 -25.51 3.31
C ASP A 316 2.54 -25.40 3.70
N ARG A 317 3.03 -26.41 4.39
CA ARG A 317 4.44 -26.51 4.88
C ARG A 317 4.86 -25.31 5.72
N SER A 318 3.92 -24.60 6.38
CA SER A 318 4.22 -23.48 7.25
C SER A 318 3.98 -23.81 8.74
N ARG A 319 4.64 -23.05 9.59
CA ARG A 319 4.50 -23.10 11.06
C ARG A 319 4.14 -21.70 11.56
N TRP A 320 3.72 -21.60 12.81
CA TRP A 320 3.38 -20.31 13.44
C TRP A 320 4.55 -19.30 13.42
N ILE A 321 5.79 -19.77 13.43
CA ILE A 321 6.96 -18.90 13.31
C ILE A 321 7.02 -18.21 11.92
N HIS A 322 6.58 -18.90 10.86
CA HIS A 322 6.48 -18.29 9.52
C HIS A 322 5.35 -17.27 9.47
N MET A 323 4.20 -17.53 10.14
CA MET A 323 3.11 -16.56 10.28
C MET A 323 3.53 -15.33 11.08
N ALA A 324 4.29 -15.53 12.18
CA ALA A 324 4.85 -14.43 12.96
C ALA A 324 5.83 -13.57 12.11
N GLY A 325 6.68 -14.22 11.31
CA GLY A 325 7.56 -13.51 10.37
C GLY A 325 6.79 -12.73 9.30
N ALA A 326 5.73 -13.32 8.74
CA ALA A 326 4.84 -12.63 7.80
C ALA A 326 4.13 -11.44 8.48
N GLY A 327 3.68 -11.60 9.72
CA GLY A 327 3.07 -10.52 10.51
C GLY A 327 4.03 -9.36 10.77
N LEU A 328 5.30 -9.64 11.05
CA LEU A 328 6.33 -8.59 11.17
C LEU A 328 6.58 -7.90 9.83
N LEU A 329 6.70 -8.64 8.74
CA LEU A 329 6.89 -8.04 7.41
C LEU A 329 5.67 -7.20 6.97
N ALA A 330 4.46 -7.61 7.34
CA ALA A 330 3.26 -6.79 7.14
C ALA A 330 3.28 -5.49 7.97
N GLY A 331 4.10 -5.41 9.02
CA GLY A 331 4.37 -4.18 9.78
C GLY A 331 5.24 -3.15 9.04
N ILE A 332 5.73 -3.47 7.84
CA ILE A 332 6.37 -2.49 6.96
C ILE A 332 5.27 -1.64 6.33
N GLY A 333 4.94 -0.53 6.94
CA GLY A 333 3.87 0.37 6.46
C GLY A 333 4.34 1.35 5.40
N PHE A 334 5.58 1.75 5.45
CA PHE A 334 6.33 2.69 4.62
C PHE A 334 5.48 3.62 3.73
N THR A 335 5.42 3.41 2.38
CA THR A 335 4.75 4.33 1.45
C THR A 335 3.26 4.47 1.74
N MET A 336 2.57 3.39 2.08
CA MET A 336 1.15 3.41 2.37
C MET A 336 0.84 4.09 3.71
N SER A 337 1.63 3.84 4.76
CA SER A 337 1.50 4.56 6.04
C SER A 337 1.82 6.04 5.89
N ILE A 338 2.84 6.41 5.08
CA ILE A 338 3.14 7.82 4.77
C ILE A 338 1.97 8.46 4.04
N PHE A 339 1.37 7.78 3.05
CA PHE A 339 0.19 8.28 2.35
C PHE A 339 -0.96 8.59 3.32
N ILE A 340 -1.27 7.66 4.23
CA ILE A 340 -2.31 7.88 5.25
C ILE A 340 -1.91 9.01 6.21
N ALA A 341 -0.64 9.14 6.58
CA ALA A 341 -0.18 10.24 7.44
C ALA A 341 -0.37 11.63 6.79
N LEU A 342 -0.12 11.74 5.48
CA LEU A 342 -0.41 12.96 4.71
C LEU A 342 -1.90 13.32 4.74
N LEU A 343 -2.78 12.30 4.69
CA LEU A 343 -4.22 12.47 4.76
C LEU A 343 -4.70 12.84 6.17
N SER A 344 -4.08 12.22 7.18
CA SER A 344 -4.46 12.41 8.59
C SER A 344 -4.13 13.79 9.12
N TYR A 345 -3.06 14.42 8.61
CA TYR A 345 -2.48 15.65 9.15
C TYR A 345 -2.25 16.69 8.04
N LYS A 346 -3.24 16.92 7.18
CA LYS A 346 -3.16 17.84 6.02
C LYS A 346 -2.66 19.23 6.41
N ASP A 347 -3.07 19.73 7.58
CA ASP A 347 -2.83 21.10 8.03
C ASP A 347 -1.57 21.23 8.91
N SER A 348 -0.83 20.14 9.17
CA SER A 348 0.34 20.16 10.06
C SER A 348 1.52 19.42 9.47
N GLN A 349 2.42 20.18 8.84
CA GLN A 349 3.69 19.65 8.34
C GLN A 349 4.55 19.00 9.44
N GLU A 350 4.49 19.53 10.66
CA GLU A 350 5.26 19.01 11.79
C GLU A 350 4.78 17.61 12.21
N LEU A 351 3.47 17.40 12.26
CA LEU A 351 2.88 16.09 12.53
C LEU A 351 3.17 15.10 11.40
N GLN A 352 3.10 15.56 10.14
CA GLN A 352 3.48 14.73 9.00
C GLN A 352 4.94 14.28 9.08
N ASP A 353 5.87 15.18 9.37
CA ASP A 353 7.30 14.85 9.45
C ASP A 353 7.59 13.91 10.63
N SER A 354 6.96 14.13 11.77
CA SER A 354 7.04 13.25 12.93
C SER A 354 6.48 11.86 12.65
N ALA A 355 5.32 11.78 11.99
CA ALA A 355 4.72 10.52 11.54
C ALA A 355 5.63 9.77 10.57
N LYS A 356 6.14 10.46 9.53
CA LYS A 356 7.04 9.87 8.54
C LYS A 356 8.30 9.29 9.20
N PHE A 357 8.89 10.00 10.15
CA PHE A 357 10.06 9.52 10.88
C PHE A 357 9.77 8.26 11.70
N ALA A 358 8.64 8.24 12.43
CA ALA A 358 8.19 7.06 13.17
C ALA A 358 7.88 5.87 12.26
N ILE A 359 7.21 6.10 11.11
CA ILE A 359 6.90 5.09 10.10
C ILE A 359 8.17 4.48 9.50
N LEU A 360 9.15 5.31 9.12
CA LEU A 360 10.43 4.83 8.59
C LEU A 360 11.16 3.96 9.62
N THR A 361 11.25 4.44 10.86
CA THR A 361 11.87 3.70 11.97
C THR A 361 11.18 2.36 12.20
N ALA A 362 9.84 2.36 12.30
CA ALA A 362 9.04 1.14 12.48
C ALA A 362 9.21 0.16 11.31
N SER A 363 9.22 0.66 10.07
CA SER A 363 9.36 -0.17 8.86
C SER A 363 10.74 -0.85 8.79
N ILE A 364 11.82 -0.13 9.14
CA ILE A 364 13.17 -0.71 9.20
C ILE A 364 13.23 -1.80 10.29
N LEU A 365 12.68 -1.54 11.47
CA LEU A 365 12.67 -2.50 12.57
C LEU A 365 11.82 -3.73 12.22
N ALA A 366 10.61 -3.54 11.73
CA ALA A 366 9.69 -4.62 11.33
C ALA A 366 10.30 -5.49 10.24
N GLY A 367 10.88 -4.87 9.19
CA GLY A 367 11.55 -5.56 8.10
C GLY A 367 12.76 -6.36 8.57
N SER A 368 13.61 -5.77 9.41
CA SER A 368 14.79 -6.43 9.97
C SER A 368 14.41 -7.61 10.86
N LEU A 369 13.46 -7.42 11.77
CA LEU A 369 13.00 -8.49 12.68
C LEU A 369 12.31 -9.62 11.90
N GLY A 370 11.46 -9.28 10.93
CA GLY A 370 10.77 -10.25 10.08
C GLY A 370 11.75 -11.06 9.24
N TYR A 371 12.74 -10.40 8.62
CA TYR A 371 13.81 -11.08 7.88
C TYR A 371 14.60 -12.05 8.75
N LEU A 372 15.06 -11.60 9.93
CA LEU A 372 15.85 -12.44 10.85
C LEU A 372 15.03 -13.61 11.37
N LEU A 373 13.76 -13.41 11.71
CA LEU A 373 12.88 -14.46 12.20
C LEU A 373 12.65 -15.53 11.12
N LEU A 374 12.34 -15.16 9.90
CA LEU A 374 12.14 -16.09 8.78
C LEU A 374 13.42 -16.81 8.39
N LYS A 375 14.57 -16.13 8.38
CA LYS A 375 15.87 -16.73 8.10
C LYS A 375 16.25 -17.79 9.14
N ASN A 376 15.98 -17.54 10.42
CA ASN A 376 16.26 -18.51 11.50
C ASN A 376 15.29 -19.69 11.47
N ALA A 377 14.01 -19.45 11.12
CA ALA A 377 13.04 -20.51 10.93
C ALA A 377 13.48 -21.51 9.85
N ALA A 378 14.00 -21.00 8.73
CA ALA A 378 14.50 -21.80 7.62
C ALA A 378 15.74 -22.66 7.99
N LYS A 379 16.64 -22.17 8.84
CA LYS A 379 17.79 -22.96 9.32
C LYS A 379 17.34 -24.17 10.12
N ASN A 380 16.33 -24.01 10.96
CA ASN A 380 15.80 -25.09 11.79
C ASN A 380 15.03 -26.14 10.97
N ASP A 381 14.44 -25.76 9.83
CA ASP A 381 13.76 -26.71 8.93
C ASP A 381 14.74 -27.60 8.13
N ASN A 382 15.93 -27.08 7.85
CA ASN A 382 16.99 -27.84 7.17
C ASN A 382 17.79 -28.76 8.10
N SER A 383 17.59 -28.68 9.41
CA SER A 383 18.26 -29.47 10.43
C SER A 383 17.43 -30.67 10.95
N ILE A 384 16.22 -30.82 10.44
CA ILE A 384 15.29 -31.94 10.67
C ILE A 384 15.16 -32.77 9.39
#